data_1f4b6145015ae3345206dae706afb939
#
_entry.id   1f4b6145015ae3345206dae706afb939
#
_cell.length_a   1.000
_cell.length_b   1.000
_cell.length_c   1.000
_cell.angle_alpha   90.00
_cell.angle_beta   90.00
_cell.angle_gamma   90.00
#
_symmetry.space_group_name_H-M   'P 1'
#
loop_
_entity.id
_entity.type
_entity.pdbx_description
1 polymer ?
#
loop_
_entity_poly.entity_id
_entity_poly.type
_entity_poly.pdbx_seq_one_letter_code
_entity_poly.pdbx_strand_id
1 'polypeptide(L)'
;GTTSKETFEELVAESGADVSQEEINNFYTRGDKPVGVLRIFRCLESKVLSKPSFLTRITLKHIQRVASQGVKYIEFYWNWTGLKHFMTYDEARQAINEGIRQGMQRYGVTARSIPSIDREDTPEAAVELVEEMTKHPDDYTIGLGIDYRETNHEPENFWKAFKMAKEAGFKITIHAGEFGEHWRNVETAMKLLGADRIDHGYTIIDNPELIKEAKASDMHFAVVPTNSYYLRTLSDEE
;
A
#
# COMPACT_ATOMS: atom_id res chain seq x y z
N GLY A 1 2.63 -0.44 -10.12
CA GLY A 1 1.76 -0.96 -9.74
C GLY A 1 1.07 -2.30 -9.93
N THR A 2 0.11 -2.56 -9.06
CA THR A 2 -0.66 -3.81 -9.06
C THR A 2 -1.65 -3.93 -10.22
N THR A 3 -2.17 -2.79 -10.73
CA THR A 3 -3.15 -2.77 -11.81
C THR A 3 -2.47 -2.49 -13.15
N SER A 4 -2.64 -3.39 -14.13
CA SER A 4 -2.17 -3.15 -15.49
C SER A 4 -3.08 -2.13 -16.21
N LYS A 5 -2.57 -1.52 -17.28
CA LYS A 5 -3.33 -0.56 -18.08
C LYS A 5 -4.62 -1.19 -18.62
N GLU A 6 -4.54 -2.40 -19.16
CA GLU A 6 -5.69 -3.13 -19.71
C GLU A 6 -6.75 -3.37 -18.63
N THR A 7 -6.34 -3.77 -17.42
CA THR A 7 -7.29 -3.97 -16.31
C THR A 7 -7.93 -2.66 -15.90
N PHE A 8 -7.18 -1.57 -15.89
CA PHE A 8 -7.71 -0.25 -15.59
C PHE A 8 -8.76 0.18 -16.63
N GLU A 9 -8.45 0.04 -17.92
CA GLU A 9 -9.35 0.37 -19.04
C GLU A 9 -10.65 -0.45 -18.98
N GLU A 10 -10.56 -1.76 -18.72
CA GLU A 10 -11.74 -2.63 -18.52
C GLU A 10 -12.62 -2.13 -17.37
N LEU A 11 -12.01 -1.82 -16.23
CA LEU A 11 -12.75 -1.35 -15.05
C LEU A 11 -13.39 0.02 -15.26
N VAL A 12 -12.71 0.95 -15.95
CA VAL A 12 -13.29 2.26 -16.31
C VAL A 12 -14.51 2.09 -17.21
N ALA A 13 -14.39 1.26 -18.25
CA ALA A 13 -15.50 1.00 -19.17
C ALA A 13 -16.72 0.38 -18.45
N GLU A 14 -16.50 -0.53 -17.52
CA GLU A 14 -17.57 -1.24 -16.78
C GLU A 14 -18.16 -0.40 -15.64
N SER A 15 -17.36 0.43 -14.98
CA SER A 15 -17.83 1.31 -13.90
C SER A 15 -18.61 2.51 -14.42
N GLY A 16 -18.37 2.90 -15.66
CA GLY A 16 -18.88 4.16 -16.22
C GLY A 16 -18.19 5.40 -15.60
N ALA A 17 -17.01 5.22 -15.01
CA ALA A 17 -16.25 6.31 -14.40
C ALA A 17 -15.85 7.35 -15.45
N ASP A 18 -15.96 8.64 -15.08
CA ASP A 18 -15.50 9.74 -15.92
C ASP A 18 -13.95 9.84 -15.83
N VAL A 19 -13.31 9.03 -16.67
CA VAL A 19 -11.85 8.99 -16.85
C VAL A 19 -11.55 8.89 -18.33
N SER A 20 -10.91 9.91 -18.89
CA SER A 20 -10.60 9.95 -20.31
C SER A 20 -9.47 8.98 -20.69
N GLN A 21 -9.47 8.56 -21.97
CA GLN A 21 -8.37 7.74 -22.50
C GLN A 21 -7.01 8.45 -22.43
N GLU A 22 -6.99 9.76 -22.55
CA GLU A 22 -5.79 10.58 -22.39
C GLU A 22 -5.26 10.50 -20.96
N GLU A 23 -6.14 10.62 -19.96
CA GLU A 23 -5.78 10.49 -18.54
C GLU A 23 -5.22 9.10 -18.23
N ILE A 24 -5.86 8.04 -18.75
CA ILE A 24 -5.36 6.67 -18.61
C ILE A 24 -3.96 6.53 -19.24
N ASN A 25 -3.78 7.03 -20.44
CA ASN A 25 -2.48 6.98 -21.11
C ASN A 25 -1.39 7.68 -20.28
N ASN A 26 -1.72 8.86 -19.73
CA ASN A 26 -0.79 9.62 -18.89
C ASN A 26 -0.41 8.88 -17.61
N PHE A 27 -1.35 8.15 -16.98
CA PHE A 27 -1.06 7.35 -15.80
C PHE A 27 -0.02 6.24 -16.04
N TYR A 28 0.00 5.68 -17.24
CA TYR A 28 0.89 4.56 -17.58
C TYR A 28 2.12 4.97 -18.41
N THR A 29 2.23 6.25 -18.79
CA THR A 29 3.43 6.77 -19.46
C THR A 29 4.57 6.93 -18.45
N ARG A 30 5.74 6.43 -18.81
CA ARG A 30 7.00 6.60 -18.08
C ARG A 30 7.94 7.48 -18.88
N GLY A 31 8.77 8.25 -18.21
CA GLY A 31 9.68 9.17 -18.85
C GLY A 31 10.18 10.26 -17.89
N ASP A 32 10.72 11.33 -18.40
CA ASP A 32 11.34 12.41 -17.61
C ASP A 32 10.40 13.12 -16.64
N LYS A 33 9.10 13.07 -16.90
CA LYS A 33 8.06 13.68 -16.02
C LYS A 33 6.86 12.74 -15.90
N PRO A 34 7.00 11.61 -15.19
CA PRO A 34 5.88 10.68 -15.02
C PRO A 34 4.79 11.34 -14.16
N VAL A 35 3.54 10.99 -14.45
CA VAL A 35 2.44 11.26 -13.54
C VAL A 35 2.65 10.38 -12.30
N GLY A 36 2.65 10.96 -11.12
CA GLY A 36 2.89 10.23 -9.89
C GLY A 36 1.88 9.11 -9.66
N VAL A 37 2.36 7.98 -9.15
CA VAL A 37 1.55 6.78 -8.87
C VAL A 37 0.35 7.07 -7.96
N LEU A 38 0.45 8.03 -7.06
CA LEU A 38 -0.63 8.43 -6.14
C LEU A 38 -1.88 8.92 -6.89
N ARG A 39 -1.73 9.58 -8.03
CA ARG A 39 -2.86 10.02 -8.85
C ARG A 39 -3.64 8.84 -9.43
N ILE A 40 -2.95 7.76 -9.79
CA ILE A 40 -3.58 6.51 -10.24
C ILE A 40 -4.38 5.90 -9.10
N PHE A 41 -3.83 5.82 -7.89
CA PHE A 41 -4.51 5.26 -6.73
C PHE A 41 -5.76 6.07 -6.38
N ARG A 42 -5.63 7.39 -6.30
CA ARG A 42 -6.80 8.27 -6.06
C ARG A 42 -7.89 8.10 -7.11
N CYS A 43 -7.53 7.99 -8.39
CA CYS A 43 -8.50 7.76 -9.46
C CYS A 43 -9.18 6.39 -9.31
N LEU A 44 -8.42 5.33 -9.04
CA LEU A 44 -8.98 3.98 -8.82
C LEU A 44 -9.98 3.99 -7.67
N GLU A 45 -9.60 4.49 -6.52
CA GLU A 45 -10.38 4.44 -5.29
C GLU A 45 -11.59 5.36 -5.33
N SER A 46 -11.45 6.57 -5.88
CA SER A 46 -12.52 7.57 -5.84
C SER A 46 -13.54 7.47 -6.99
N LYS A 47 -13.19 6.78 -8.09
CA LYS A 47 -14.04 6.76 -9.29
C LYS A 47 -14.31 5.36 -9.83
N VAL A 48 -13.33 4.47 -9.79
CA VAL A 48 -13.37 3.23 -10.57
C VAL A 48 -13.80 2.02 -9.76
N LEU A 49 -13.24 1.84 -8.56
CA LEU A 49 -13.49 0.67 -7.71
C LEU A 49 -14.84 0.75 -6.95
N SER A 50 -15.90 1.04 -7.67
CA SER A 50 -17.22 1.35 -7.13
C SER A 50 -18.06 0.12 -6.71
N LYS A 51 -17.54 -1.10 -6.94
CA LYS A 51 -18.26 -2.34 -6.62
C LYS A 51 -17.29 -3.38 -6.00
N PRO A 52 -17.74 -4.17 -5.02
CA PRO A 52 -16.93 -5.26 -4.45
C PRO A 52 -16.35 -6.21 -5.51
N SER A 53 -17.11 -6.54 -6.56
CA SER A 53 -16.64 -7.42 -7.64
C SER A 53 -15.41 -6.87 -8.39
N PHE A 54 -15.19 -5.56 -8.41
CA PHE A 54 -14.01 -4.95 -9.00
C PHE A 54 -12.76 -5.20 -8.14
N LEU A 55 -12.91 -5.19 -6.82
CA LEU A 55 -11.84 -5.56 -5.90
C LEU A 55 -11.45 -7.03 -6.05
N THR A 56 -12.43 -7.92 -6.17
CA THR A 56 -12.16 -9.34 -6.46
C THR A 56 -11.37 -9.50 -7.75
N ARG A 57 -11.78 -8.81 -8.81
CA ARG A 57 -11.13 -8.87 -10.13
C ARG A 57 -9.71 -8.34 -10.10
N ILE A 58 -9.48 -7.16 -9.53
CA ILE A 58 -8.14 -6.54 -9.48
C ILE A 58 -7.17 -7.40 -8.67
N THR A 59 -7.64 -7.95 -7.55
CA THR A 59 -6.87 -8.86 -6.70
C THR A 59 -6.48 -10.13 -7.45
N LEU A 60 -7.46 -10.77 -8.09
CA LEU A 60 -7.21 -11.99 -8.87
C LEU A 60 -6.23 -11.75 -10.03
N LYS A 61 -6.41 -10.67 -10.80
CA LYS A 61 -5.50 -10.31 -11.90
C LYS A 61 -4.10 -9.97 -11.41
N HIS A 62 -3.97 -9.35 -10.24
CA HIS A 62 -2.67 -9.10 -9.63
C HIS A 62 -1.95 -10.42 -9.29
N ILE A 63 -2.64 -11.35 -8.61
CA ILE A 63 -2.06 -12.66 -8.27
C ILE A 63 -1.69 -13.46 -9.53
N GLN A 64 -2.53 -13.44 -10.56
CA GLN A 64 -2.23 -14.05 -11.86
C GLN A 64 -0.93 -13.50 -12.46
N ARG A 65 -0.77 -12.16 -12.43
CA ARG A 65 0.41 -11.50 -12.99
C ARG A 65 1.69 -11.86 -12.25
N VAL A 66 1.68 -11.82 -10.91
CA VAL A 66 2.88 -12.18 -10.16
C VAL A 66 3.20 -13.66 -10.24
N ALA A 67 2.20 -14.53 -10.38
CA ALA A 67 2.39 -15.97 -10.66
C ALA A 67 3.15 -16.19 -11.96
N SER A 68 2.81 -15.44 -13.03
CA SER A 68 3.51 -15.53 -14.33
C SER A 68 4.98 -15.08 -14.26
N GLN A 69 5.35 -14.34 -13.22
CA GLN A 69 6.72 -13.92 -12.91
C GLN A 69 7.46 -14.86 -11.96
N GLY A 70 6.85 -16.01 -11.60
CA GLY A 70 7.46 -17.01 -10.73
C GLY A 70 7.31 -16.74 -9.23
N VAL A 71 6.57 -15.72 -8.82
CA VAL A 71 6.32 -15.39 -7.41
C VAL A 71 5.53 -16.51 -6.74
N LYS A 72 5.92 -16.89 -5.53
CA LYS A 72 5.26 -17.95 -4.72
C LYS A 72 4.51 -17.41 -3.51
N TYR A 73 4.92 -16.26 -3.02
CA TYR A 73 4.32 -15.57 -1.87
C TYR A 73 4.27 -14.08 -2.15
N ILE A 74 3.14 -13.42 -1.81
CA ILE A 74 2.97 -11.98 -1.95
C ILE A 74 2.15 -11.41 -0.82
N GLU A 75 2.54 -10.24 -0.36
CA GLU A 75 1.76 -9.34 0.47
C GLU A 75 1.47 -8.07 -0.33
N PHE A 76 0.26 -7.52 -0.19
CA PHE A 76 -0.10 -6.30 -0.88
C PHE A 76 -0.98 -5.39 -0.03
N TYR A 77 -0.77 -4.09 -0.23
CA TYR A 77 -1.54 -3.03 0.42
C TYR A 77 -2.86 -2.75 -0.29
N TRP A 78 -3.82 -2.29 0.48
CA TRP A 78 -5.05 -1.69 -0.03
C TRP A 78 -5.60 -0.67 0.96
N ASN A 79 -6.26 0.38 0.46
CA ASN A 79 -6.81 1.46 1.28
C ASN A 79 -8.33 1.42 1.25
N TRP A 80 -8.91 1.33 2.44
CA TRP A 80 -10.36 1.42 2.57
C TRP A 80 -10.84 2.86 2.57
N THR A 81 -10.06 3.82 3.10
CA THR A 81 -10.44 5.24 3.19
C THR A 81 -10.95 5.79 1.86
N GLY A 82 -10.26 5.52 0.76
CA GLY A 82 -10.68 5.93 -0.56
C GLY A 82 -11.93 5.23 -1.09
N LEU A 83 -12.33 4.09 -0.50
CA LEU A 83 -13.47 3.27 -0.91
C LEU A 83 -14.72 3.46 -0.04
N LYS A 84 -14.63 4.17 1.08
CA LYS A 84 -15.73 4.32 2.07
C LYS A 84 -17.04 4.81 1.49
N HIS A 85 -16.98 5.65 0.48
CA HIS A 85 -18.19 6.18 -0.18
C HIS A 85 -18.90 5.18 -1.11
N PHE A 86 -18.23 4.05 -1.43
CA PHE A 86 -18.81 2.99 -2.24
C PHE A 86 -19.21 1.77 -1.43
N MET A 87 -18.42 1.42 -0.40
CA MET A 87 -18.60 0.18 0.33
C MET A 87 -18.04 0.23 1.76
N THR A 88 -18.57 -0.61 2.61
CA THR A 88 -18.05 -0.82 3.97
C THR A 88 -16.70 -1.54 3.94
N TYR A 89 -15.95 -1.47 5.05
CA TYR A 89 -14.70 -2.23 5.21
C TYR A 89 -14.91 -3.73 4.98
N ASP A 90 -15.98 -4.29 5.56
CA ASP A 90 -16.26 -5.72 5.48
C ASP A 90 -16.58 -6.17 4.04
N GLU A 91 -17.35 -5.39 3.27
CA GLU A 91 -17.62 -5.68 1.87
C GLU A 91 -16.33 -5.65 1.04
N ALA A 92 -15.47 -4.64 1.24
CA ALA A 92 -14.19 -4.54 0.56
C ALA A 92 -13.25 -5.71 0.91
N ARG A 93 -13.12 -6.00 2.21
CA ARG A 93 -12.32 -7.10 2.73
C ARG A 93 -12.77 -8.46 2.17
N GLN A 94 -14.07 -8.76 2.20
CA GLN A 94 -14.61 -10.00 1.67
C GLN A 94 -14.34 -10.14 0.17
N ALA A 95 -14.47 -9.07 -0.59
CA ALA A 95 -14.19 -9.07 -2.02
C ALA A 95 -12.71 -9.32 -2.33
N ILE A 96 -11.80 -8.71 -1.58
CA ILE A 96 -10.35 -8.95 -1.68
C ILE A 96 -10.02 -10.39 -1.31
N ASN A 97 -10.56 -10.90 -0.21
CA ASN A 97 -10.36 -12.26 0.26
C ASN A 97 -10.84 -13.30 -0.76
N GLU A 98 -11.97 -13.03 -1.43
CA GLU A 98 -12.43 -13.89 -2.53
C GLU A 98 -11.45 -13.89 -3.72
N GLY A 99 -10.89 -12.73 -4.07
CA GLY A 99 -9.84 -12.62 -5.08
C GLY A 99 -8.57 -13.38 -4.70
N ILE A 100 -8.15 -13.30 -3.42
CA ILE A 100 -7.03 -14.05 -2.87
C ILE A 100 -7.30 -15.57 -2.96
N ARG A 101 -8.44 -16.02 -2.47
CA ARG A 101 -8.84 -17.42 -2.47
C ARG A 101 -8.82 -18.02 -3.88
N GLN A 102 -9.43 -17.32 -4.84
CA GLN A 102 -9.42 -17.75 -6.25
C GLN A 102 -8.00 -17.75 -6.83
N GLY A 103 -7.20 -16.72 -6.54
CA GLY A 103 -5.84 -16.60 -7.03
C GLY A 103 -4.92 -17.72 -6.49
N MET A 104 -5.00 -17.99 -5.20
CA MET A 104 -4.26 -19.08 -4.56
C MET A 104 -4.63 -20.43 -5.16
N GLN A 105 -5.92 -20.68 -5.35
CA GLN A 105 -6.41 -21.93 -5.93
C GLN A 105 -5.98 -22.13 -7.38
N ARG A 106 -6.03 -21.06 -8.20
CA ARG A 106 -5.76 -21.15 -9.65
C ARG A 106 -4.28 -21.12 -9.99
N TYR A 107 -3.49 -20.38 -9.24
CA TYR A 107 -2.10 -20.05 -9.60
C TYR A 107 -1.05 -20.55 -8.61
N GLY A 108 -1.44 -21.11 -7.47
CA GLY A 108 -0.53 -21.66 -6.48
C GLY A 108 0.38 -20.60 -5.81
N VAL A 109 -0.06 -19.34 -5.76
CA VAL A 109 0.63 -18.24 -5.07
C VAL A 109 -0.05 -18.02 -3.73
N THR A 110 0.70 -18.10 -2.64
CA THR A 110 0.19 -17.68 -1.34
C THR A 110 0.11 -16.16 -1.29
N ALA A 111 -1.07 -15.61 -0.99
CA ALA A 111 -1.27 -14.17 -0.93
C ALA A 111 -1.85 -13.74 0.42
N ARG A 112 -1.43 -12.56 0.89
CA ARG A 112 -1.92 -11.90 2.09
C ARG A 112 -2.19 -10.43 1.81
N SER A 113 -3.15 -9.87 2.53
CA SER A 113 -3.53 -8.46 2.43
C SER A 113 -3.11 -7.65 3.65
N ILE A 114 -2.82 -6.40 3.41
CA ILE A 114 -2.42 -5.43 4.43
C ILE A 114 -3.26 -4.17 4.22
N PRO A 115 -4.39 -4.01 4.95
CA PRO A 115 -5.07 -2.72 5.00
C PRO A 115 -4.09 -1.62 5.39
N SER A 116 -4.15 -0.49 4.70
CA SER A 116 -3.18 0.58 4.86
C SER A 116 -3.84 1.90 5.25
N ILE A 117 -3.24 2.60 6.19
CA ILE A 117 -3.60 3.96 6.56
C ILE A 117 -3.23 4.86 5.38
N ASP A 118 -4.20 5.63 4.90
CA ASP A 118 -3.93 6.77 4.04
C ASP A 118 -3.44 7.93 4.92
N ARG A 119 -2.15 8.26 4.83
CA ARG A 119 -1.59 9.30 5.70
C ARG A 119 -2.02 10.73 5.35
N GLU A 120 -2.65 10.90 4.18
CA GLU A 120 -3.25 12.19 3.79
C GLU A 120 -4.63 12.39 4.42
N ASP A 121 -5.18 11.37 5.11
CA ASP A 121 -6.41 11.46 5.90
C ASP A 121 -6.08 11.70 7.40
N THR A 122 -7.10 11.70 8.24
CA THR A 122 -6.97 12.03 9.65
C THR A 122 -6.47 10.86 10.51
N PRO A 123 -5.82 11.11 11.65
CA PRO A 123 -5.48 10.07 12.62
C PRO A 123 -6.71 9.30 13.12
N GLU A 124 -7.89 9.94 13.18
CA GLU A 124 -9.16 9.31 13.57
C GLU A 124 -9.62 8.29 12.54
N ALA A 125 -9.44 8.57 11.24
CA ALA A 125 -9.74 7.62 10.17
C ALA A 125 -8.84 6.37 10.26
N ALA A 126 -7.59 6.55 10.67
CA ALA A 126 -6.68 5.43 10.91
C ALA A 126 -7.12 4.56 12.11
N VAL A 127 -7.59 5.19 13.18
CA VAL A 127 -8.16 4.46 14.33
C VAL A 127 -9.40 3.67 13.92
N GLU A 128 -10.31 4.28 13.17
CA GLU A 128 -11.51 3.61 12.64
C GLU A 128 -11.15 2.39 11.76
N LEU A 129 -10.10 2.51 10.91
CA LEU A 129 -9.62 1.37 10.13
C LEU A 129 -9.23 0.20 11.04
N VAL A 130 -8.47 0.44 12.11
CA VAL A 130 -8.05 -0.62 13.03
C VAL A 130 -9.25 -1.22 13.81
N GLU A 131 -10.23 -0.40 14.18
CA GLU A 131 -11.46 -0.87 14.80
C GLU A 131 -12.22 -1.83 13.87
N GLU A 132 -12.36 -1.48 12.58
CA GLU A 132 -13.00 -2.35 11.59
C GLU A 132 -12.18 -3.63 11.32
N MET A 133 -10.85 -3.54 11.25
CA MET A 133 -9.97 -4.72 11.13
C MET A 133 -10.16 -5.69 12.29
N THR A 134 -10.22 -5.16 13.51
CA THR A 134 -10.38 -5.96 14.73
C THR A 134 -11.77 -6.59 14.83
N LYS A 135 -12.79 -5.88 14.38
CA LYS A 135 -14.20 -6.34 14.35
C LYS A 135 -14.43 -7.44 13.31
N HIS A 136 -13.65 -7.44 12.23
CA HIS A 136 -13.79 -8.35 11.10
C HIS A 136 -12.50 -9.16 10.85
N PRO A 137 -12.08 -10.03 11.80
CA PRO A 137 -10.86 -10.82 11.64
C PRO A 137 -11.00 -11.85 10.52
N ASP A 138 -9.87 -12.16 9.86
CA ASP A 138 -9.78 -13.21 8.85
C ASP A 138 -8.34 -13.77 8.72
N ASP A 139 -8.18 -14.86 7.96
CA ASP A 139 -6.88 -15.53 7.78
C ASP A 139 -5.97 -14.88 6.73
N TYR A 140 -6.47 -13.89 5.98
CA TYR A 140 -5.70 -13.25 4.89
C TYR A 140 -5.12 -11.90 5.28
N THR A 141 -5.75 -11.21 6.22
CA THR A 141 -5.28 -9.91 6.73
C THR A 141 -4.23 -10.13 7.81
N ILE A 142 -2.97 -9.79 7.52
CA ILE A 142 -1.83 -10.10 8.41
C ILE A 142 -1.23 -8.90 9.12
N GLY A 143 -1.54 -7.69 8.69
CA GLY A 143 -0.90 -6.51 9.24
C GLY A 143 -1.63 -5.22 8.90
N LEU A 144 -1.14 -4.13 9.49
CA LEU A 144 -1.51 -2.76 9.20
C LEU A 144 -0.35 -2.05 8.51
N GLY A 145 -0.64 -1.37 7.40
CA GLY A 145 0.30 -0.52 6.68
C GLY A 145 0.02 0.96 6.85
N ILE A 146 0.93 1.79 6.32
CA ILE A 146 0.70 3.21 6.05
C ILE A 146 1.41 3.58 4.76
N ASP A 147 0.74 4.31 3.88
CA ASP A 147 1.24 4.73 2.58
C ASP A 147 0.78 6.14 2.19
N TYR A 148 0.81 6.50 0.91
CA TYR A 148 0.59 7.84 0.36
C TYR A 148 1.72 8.83 0.70
N ARG A 149 1.46 10.13 0.51
CA ARG A 149 2.49 11.17 0.56
C ARG A 149 2.99 11.40 1.97
N GLU A 150 4.29 11.16 2.19
CA GLU A 150 4.94 11.33 3.49
C GLU A 150 5.12 12.80 3.87
N THR A 151 5.35 13.69 2.90
CA THR A 151 5.59 15.12 3.11
C THR A 151 4.45 15.79 3.88
N ASN A 152 4.75 16.39 5.00
CA ASN A 152 3.81 17.03 5.96
C ASN A 152 2.79 16.06 6.59
N HIS A 153 3.06 14.76 6.55
CA HIS A 153 2.21 13.70 7.12
C HIS A 153 3.07 12.72 7.90
N GLU A 154 3.69 13.19 8.96
CA GLU A 154 4.65 12.46 9.78
C GLU A 154 4.02 11.19 10.37
N PRO A 155 4.77 10.09 10.42
CA PRO A 155 4.24 8.79 10.87
C PRO A 155 3.76 8.80 12.33
N GLU A 156 4.35 9.64 13.20
CA GLU A 156 3.96 9.76 14.61
C GLU A 156 2.51 10.20 14.83
N ASN A 157 1.90 10.89 13.88
CA ASN A 157 0.51 11.31 13.98
C ASN A 157 -0.45 10.11 14.09
N PHE A 158 -0.03 8.96 13.62
CA PHE A 158 -0.82 7.72 13.58
C PHE A 158 -0.48 6.72 14.70
N TRP A 159 0.30 7.13 15.71
CA TRP A 159 0.78 6.28 16.79
C TRP A 159 -0.31 5.46 17.48
N LYS A 160 -1.49 6.06 17.66
CA LYS A 160 -2.63 5.40 18.34
C LYS A 160 -3.14 4.21 17.54
N ALA A 161 -3.31 4.36 16.23
CA ALA A 161 -3.76 3.29 15.35
C ALA A 161 -2.74 2.13 15.34
N PHE A 162 -1.44 2.44 15.23
CA PHE A 162 -0.40 1.40 15.28
C PHE A 162 -0.34 0.68 16.62
N LYS A 163 -0.47 1.40 17.73
CA LYS A 163 -0.54 0.79 19.05
C LYS A 163 -1.71 -0.19 19.15
N MET A 164 -2.90 0.22 18.73
CA MET A 164 -4.10 -0.64 18.73
C MET A 164 -3.91 -1.88 17.84
N ALA A 165 -3.35 -1.72 16.65
CA ALA A 165 -3.08 -2.82 15.73
C ALA A 165 -2.11 -3.85 16.34
N LYS A 166 -1.03 -3.39 16.99
CA LYS A 166 -0.08 -4.27 17.70
C LYS A 166 -0.76 -5.02 18.85
N GLU A 167 -1.57 -4.34 19.65
CA GLU A 167 -2.33 -4.95 20.74
C GLU A 167 -3.33 -5.99 20.23
N ALA A 168 -3.86 -5.82 19.01
CA ALA A 168 -4.70 -6.78 18.32
C ALA A 168 -3.92 -7.92 17.63
N GLY A 169 -2.59 -7.89 17.65
CA GLY A 169 -1.72 -8.94 17.10
C GLY A 169 -1.35 -8.77 15.62
N PHE A 170 -1.69 -7.64 14.99
CA PHE A 170 -1.31 -7.36 13.62
C PHE A 170 0.18 -7.01 13.49
N LYS A 171 0.79 -7.42 12.38
CA LYS A 171 2.11 -6.98 11.96
C LYS A 171 2.07 -5.53 11.49
N ILE A 172 3.17 -4.80 11.64
CA ILE A 172 3.26 -3.39 11.29
C ILE A 172 4.27 -3.19 10.17
N THR A 173 3.84 -2.54 9.09
CA THR A 173 4.71 -2.16 7.98
C THR A 173 4.50 -0.69 7.62
N ILE A 174 5.59 0.05 7.43
CA ILE A 174 5.54 1.52 7.37
C ILE A 174 6.36 2.03 6.20
N HIS A 175 5.71 2.80 5.30
CA HIS A 175 6.43 3.64 4.35
C HIS A 175 7.06 4.80 5.11
N ALA A 176 8.37 4.90 5.11
CA ALA A 176 9.12 5.97 5.77
C ALA A 176 10.42 6.26 5.03
N GLY A 177 10.78 7.54 4.91
CA GLY A 177 11.98 7.98 4.20
C GLY A 177 11.89 7.79 2.69
N GLU A 178 10.69 7.88 2.09
CA GLU A 178 10.47 7.67 0.65
C GLU A 178 10.72 8.94 -0.17
N PHE A 179 10.22 10.09 0.30
CA PHE A 179 10.18 11.33 -0.50
C PHE A 179 11.31 12.31 -0.14
N GLY A 180 12.46 11.81 0.30
CA GLY A 180 13.56 12.66 0.78
C GLY A 180 13.28 13.31 2.13
N GLU A 181 12.29 12.80 2.85
CA GLU A 181 11.96 13.26 4.20
C GLU A 181 13.06 12.87 5.19
N HIS A 182 13.14 13.60 6.28
CA HIS A 182 14.20 13.42 7.26
C HIS A 182 14.24 11.98 7.80
N TRP A 183 15.44 11.42 8.02
CA TRP A 183 15.67 10.07 8.56
C TRP A 183 14.92 9.77 9.88
N ARG A 184 14.47 10.82 10.60
CA ARG A 184 13.65 10.66 11.81
C ARG A 184 12.34 9.95 11.56
N ASN A 185 11.78 10.02 10.36
CA ASN A 185 10.57 9.26 10.03
C ASN A 185 10.86 7.75 10.08
N VAL A 186 12.05 7.33 9.63
CA VAL A 186 12.50 5.94 9.75
C VAL A 186 12.72 5.57 11.22
N GLU A 187 13.35 6.46 12.00
CA GLU A 187 13.53 6.25 13.45
C GLU A 187 12.18 6.13 14.18
N THR A 188 11.24 7.01 13.89
CA THR A 188 9.87 6.97 14.44
C THR A 188 9.19 5.65 14.11
N ALA A 189 9.28 5.20 12.85
CA ALA A 189 8.73 3.92 12.42
C ALA A 189 9.32 2.75 13.22
N MET A 190 10.63 2.73 13.43
CA MET A 190 11.32 1.69 14.18
C MET A 190 11.00 1.73 15.68
N LYS A 191 11.16 2.89 16.31
CA LYS A 191 11.23 3.02 17.78
C LYS A 191 9.87 3.31 18.42
N LEU A 192 9.09 4.21 17.83
CA LEU A 192 7.80 4.64 18.38
C LEU A 192 6.67 3.72 17.91
N LEU A 193 6.61 3.46 16.60
CA LEU A 193 5.50 2.71 16.02
C LEU A 193 5.77 1.21 16.03
N GLY A 194 7.02 0.81 16.20
CA GLY A 194 7.44 -0.59 16.33
C GLY A 194 7.18 -1.40 15.07
N ALA A 195 7.64 -0.87 13.93
CA ALA A 195 7.54 -1.54 12.65
C ALA A 195 8.21 -2.93 12.66
N ASP A 196 7.55 -3.91 12.06
CA ASP A 196 8.14 -5.22 11.74
C ASP A 196 8.90 -5.14 10.40
N ARG A 197 8.51 -4.20 9.51
CA ARG A 197 9.16 -3.91 8.23
C ARG A 197 9.02 -2.43 7.91
N ILE A 198 10.04 -1.87 7.26
CA ILE A 198 9.99 -0.52 6.69
C ILE A 198 10.01 -0.64 5.17
N ASP A 199 9.07 0.01 4.51
CA ASP A 199 9.08 0.13 3.07
C ASP A 199 9.79 1.45 2.70
N HIS A 200 10.65 1.40 1.70
CA HIS A 200 11.60 2.44 1.28
C HIS A 200 12.78 2.58 2.24
N GLY A 201 12.71 3.45 3.23
CA GLY A 201 13.76 3.64 4.24
C GLY A 201 15.02 4.36 3.72
N TYR A 202 14.97 5.02 2.56
CA TYR A 202 16.17 5.53 1.87
C TYR A 202 16.97 6.51 2.71
N THR A 203 16.32 7.41 3.44
CA THR A 203 16.98 8.45 4.23
C THR A 203 17.65 7.95 5.52
N ILE A 204 17.57 6.65 5.83
CA ILE A 204 18.32 6.06 6.96
C ILE A 204 19.83 6.25 6.79
N ILE A 205 20.31 6.38 5.55
CA ILE A 205 21.73 6.56 5.23
C ILE A 205 22.32 7.83 5.86
N ASP A 206 21.50 8.83 6.13
CA ASP A 206 21.91 10.08 6.76
C ASP A 206 22.18 9.94 8.27
N ASN A 207 21.88 8.77 8.86
CA ASN A 207 22.13 8.50 10.27
C ASN A 207 22.85 7.16 10.49
N PRO A 208 24.21 7.15 10.56
CA PRO A 208 25.00 5.95 10.74
C PRO A 208 24.68 5.16 12.03
N GLU A 209 24.25 5.84 13.10
CA GLU A 209 23.88 5.15 14.34
C GLU A 209 22.54 4.41 14.16
N LEU A 210 21.58 5.01 13.49
CA LEU A 210 20.31 4.36 13.19
C LEU A 210 20.50 3.14 12.27
N ILE A 211 21.45 3.20 11.33
CA ILE A 211 21.82 2.03 10.50
C ILE A 211 22.33 0.88 11.38
N LYS A 212 23.19 1.19 12.38
CA LYS A 212 23.70 0.15 13.31
C LYS A 212 22.56 -0.49 14.11
N GLU A 213 21.64 0.33 14.60
CA GLU A 213 20.46 -0.14 15.33
C GLU A 213 19.57 -1.02 14.45
N ALA A 214 19.28 -0.59 13.20
CA ALA A 214 18.50 -1.36 12.25
C ALA A 214 19.13 -2.72 11.94
N LYS A 215 20.46 -2.76 11.76
CA LYS A 215 21.19 -4.01 11.58
C LYS A 215 21.16 -4.90 12.84
N ALA A 216 21.29 -4.32 14.02
CA ALA A 216 21.26 -5.05 15.27
C ALA A 216 19.88 -5.67 15.58
N SER A 217 18.81 -5.02 15.12
CA SER A 217 17.43 -5.52 15.26
C SER A 217 16.96 -6.39 14.10
N ASP A 218 17.82 -6.67 13.12
CA ASP A 218 17.48 -7.39 11.87
C ASP A 218 16.28 -6.77 11.15
N MET A 219 16.20 -5.43 11.11
CA MET A 219 15.10 -4.70 10.48
C MET A 219 15.06 -4.96 8.98
N HIS A 220 13.90 -5.39 8.50
CA HIS A 220 13.68 -5.61 7.08
C HIS A 220 13.29 -4.32 6.37
N PHE A 221 13.92 -4.06 5.21
CA PHE A 221 13.59 -2.94 4.32
C PHE A 221 13.12 -3.47 2.96
N ALA A 222 11.96 -3.01 2.50
CA ALA A 222 11.43 -3.30 1.17
C ALA A 222 11.73 -2.12 0.24
N VAL A 223 12.81 -2.19 -0.50
CA VAL A 223 13.24 -1.11 -1.41
C VAL A 223 12.59 -1.22 -2.79
N VAL A 224 12.25 -0.08 -3.39
CA VAL A 224 11.54 0.01 -4.68
C VAL A 224 12.29 0.99 -5.62
N PRO A 225 13.50 0.64 -6.06
CA PRO A 225 14.41 1.58 -6.73
C PRO A 225 13.80 2.17 -8.02
N THR A 226 13.09 1.38 -8.81
CA THR A 226 12.48 1.85 -10.05
C THR A 226 11.44 2.95 -9.82
N ASN A 227 10.59 2.79 -8.79
CA ASN A 227 9.61 3.81 -8.44
C ASN A 227 10.30 5.07 -7.91
N SER A 228 11.27 4.90 -7.03
CA SER A 228 12.03 6.00 -6.42
C SER A 228 12.83 6.78 -7.45
N TYR A 229 13.42 6.11 -8.43
CA TYR A 229 14.08 6.76 -9.56
C TYR A 229 13.11 7.67 -10.34
N TYR A 230 11.93 7.16 -10.68
CA TYR A 230 10.91 7.96 -11.38
C TYR A 230 10.33 9.08 -10.53
N LEU A 231 10.27 8.93 -9.22
CA LEU A 231 9.89 9.99 -8.28
C LEU A 231 11.05 10.97 -8.02
N ARG A 232 12.27 10.66 -8.51
CA ARG A 232 13.50 11.42 -8.28
C ARG A 232 13.84 11.60 -6.80
N THR A 233 13.55 10.58 -6.01
CA THR A 233 13.96 10.50 -4.60
C THR A 233 15.34 9.87 -4.42
N LEU A 234 15.84 9.24 -5.49
CA LEU A 234 17.21 8.71 -5.59
C LEU A 234 17.94 9.40 -6.73
N SER A 235 19.22 9.67 -6.56
CA SER A 235 20.11 10.12 -7.63
C SER A 235 20.66 8.93 -8.43
N ASP A 236 21.29 9.20 -9.58
CA ASP A 236 21.95 8.17 -10.39
C ASP A 236 23.17 7.53 -9.68
N GLU A 237 23.64 8.14 -8.57
CA GLU A 237 24.79 7.72 -7.78
C GLU A 237 24.42 6.90 -6.53
N GLU A 238 23.13 6.82 -6.18
CA GLU A 238 22.57 6.09 -5.03
C GLU A 238 21.94 4.77 -5.45
#